data_b4551830877842cedd7e3ba36bf59ab6
#
_entry.id   b4551830877842cedd7e3ba36bf59ab6
#
_cell.length_a   1.000
_cell.length_b   1.000
_cell.length_c   1.000
_cell.angle_alpha   90.00
_cell.angle_beta   90.00
_cell.angle_gamma   90.00
#
_symmetry.space_group_name_H-M   'P 1'
#
loop_
_entity.id
_entity.type
_entity.pdbx_description
1 polymer ?
#
loop_
_entity_poly.entity_id
_entity_poly.type
_entity_poly.pdbx_seq_one_letter_code
_entity_poly.pdbx_strand_id
1 'polypeptide(L)'
;MNPPNPVARAFNAEEVIALLNEIAQPLAAERVTLEAAAGRVLREPVCAPEDQPPFDRSAVDGFVVRLDDAGSEFQIVDEIRAGDWKPRQLQRGETVRISTGGALPGEQLQVVMKEDVQTDGKTIRVTQRRQPGNIRFRGEDARAGQVLVESNTTLHPGTLALLASVGQAKPLVTRVPRVLHLATGNEIVAPEQTPERGQIRDSNSILVRSFLQPWQAGLEQTRLPEDETIAKTKLQTPNSKLQTADLLLISGGASVGEHDFTRSLLEHFGFEILVSKTSLRPGKPLIVARRGNQLAFGLPGNPLAHFVCLNLFVRVVLDKFSGCGNTELFQTGTLVAKLESDRNARETFWPARFELNHRQAELTPLRWSSSGDLTSLATANALLRVKAGGEDLAAGATVEFVPTNF
;
A
#
# COMPACT_ATOMS: atom_id res chain seq x y z
N MET A 1 -29.02 3.29 -34.13
CA MET A 1 -28.34 4.46 -33.54
C MET A 1 -26.89 4.08 -33.30
N ASN A 2 -25.96 4.72 -33.98
CA ASN A 2 -24.54 4.50 -33.65
C ASN A 2 -24.29 4.91 -32.19
N PRO A 3 -23.55 4.16 -31.40
CA PRO A 3 -23.18 4.60 -30.06
C PRO A 3 -22.49 5.96 -30.16
N PRO A 4 -22.77 6.91 -29.24
CA PRO A 4 -22.15 8.21 -29.27
C PRO A 4 -20.64 8.06 -29.27
N ASN A 5 -19.98 8.79 -30.17
CA ASN A 5 -18.50 8.78 -30.25
C ASN A 5 -17.94 9.08 -28.85
N PRO A 6 -17.23 8.14 -28.20
CA PRO A 6 -16.75 8.29 -26.81
C PRO A 6 -15.84 9.51 -26.63
N VAL A 7 -15.30 10.04 -27.70
CA VAL A 7 -14.41 11.21 -27.74
C VAL A 7 -15.14 12.52 -27.52
N ALA A 8 -16.47 12.58 -27.66
CA ALA A 8 -17.24 13.86 -27.68
C ALA A 8 -17.80 14.25 -26.29
N ARG A 9 -17.96 13.29 -25.33
CA ARG A 9 -18.58 13.59 -24.03
C ARG A 9 -17.52 13.82 -22.94
N ALA A 10 -17.90 14.58 -21.90
CA ALA A 10 -17.12 14.69 -20.68
C ALA A 10 -17.57 13.60 -19.69
N PHE A 11 -16.62 12.92 -19.05
CA PHE A 11 -16.85 11.88 -18.05
C PHE A 11 -16.85 12.48 -16.65
N ASN A 12 -17.70 12.02 -15.74
CA ASN A 12 -17.61 12.33 -14.32
C ASN A 12 -16.56 11.44 -13.63
N ALA A 13 -16.28 11.69 -12.33
CA ALA A 13 -15.27 10.92 -11.59
C ALA A 13 -15.59 9.43 -11.51
N GLU A 14 -16.84 9.08 -11.20
CA GLU A 14 -17.28 7.70 -11.02
C GLU A 14 -17.20 6.90 -12.33
N GLU A 15 -17.57 7.51 -13.46
CA GLU A 15 -17.47 6.85 -14.78
C GLU A 15 -16.02 6.53 -15.15
N VAL A 16 -15.08 7.46 -14.87
CA VAL A 16 -13.65 7.21 -15.12
C VAL A 16 -13.11 6.12 -14.17
N ILE A 17 -13.45 6.18 -12.87
CA ILE A 17 -13.04 5.19 -11.88
C ILE A 17 -13.58 3.80 -12.25
N ALA A 18 -14.85 3.70 -12.66
CA ALA A 18 -15.46 2.44 -13.10
C ALA A 18 -14.72 1.85 -14.31
N LEU A 19 -14.46 2.67 -15.33
CA LEU A 19 -13.68 2.28 -16.50
C LEU A 19 -12.28 1.77 -16.10
N LEU A 20 -11.56 2.50 -15.24
CA LEU A 20 -10.21 2.10 -14.79
C LEU A 20 -10.22 0.81 -14.00
N ASN A 21 -11.23 0.59 -13.16
CA ASN A 21 -11.39 -0.67 -12.42
C ASN A 21 -11.66 -1.87 -13.36
N GLU A 22 -12.31 -1.65 -14.50
CA GLU A 22 -12.58 -2.68 -15.51
C GLU A 22 -11.33 -3.03 -16.33
N ILE A 23 -10.57 -2.02 -16.78
CA ILE A 23 -9.47 -2.22 -17.73
C ILE A 23 -8.11 -2.50 -17.07
N ALA A 24 -7.89 -2.03 -15.84
CA ALA A 24 -6.63 -2.28 -15.13
C ALA A 24 -6.63 -3.67 -14.50
N GLN A 25 -5.55 -4.43 -14.75
CA GLN A 25 -5.38 -5.78 -14.24
C GLN A 25 -4.13 -5.88 -13.37
N PRO A 26 -4.11 -6.78 -12.38
CA PRO A 26 -2.91 -7.02 -11.59
C PRO A 26 -1.71 -7.38 -12.47
N LEU A 27 -0.56 -6.83 -12.13
CA LEU A 27 0.69 -7.14 -12.83
C LEU A 27 1.13 -8.59 -12.55
N ALA A 28 2.09 -9.08 -13.33
CA ALA A 28 2.64 -10.41 -13.16
C ALA A 28 3.22 -10.62 -11.75
N ALA A 29 3.18 -11.86 -11.28
CA ALA A 29 3.77 -12.23 -10.00
C ALA A 29 5.27 -12.54 -10.15
N GLU A 30 6.03 -12.29 -9.08
CA GLU A 30 7.45 -12.62 -8.97
C GLU A 30 7.82 -13.06 -7.55
N ARG A 31 8.87 -13.86 -7.41
CA ARG A 31 9.41 -14.24 -6.10
C ARG A 31 10.51 -13.26 -5.70
N VAL A 32 10.40 -12.72 -4.49
CA VAL A 32 11.36 -11.75 -3.94
C VAL A 32 11.72 -12.11 -2.51
N THR A 33 12.78 -11.49 -1.97
CA THR A 33 13.12 -11.65 -0.54
C THR A 33 12.04 -11.00 0.35
N LEU A 34 12.01 -11.35 1.63
CA LEU A 34 11.04 -10.79 2.58
C LEU A 34 11.15 -9.26 2.69
N GLU A 35 12.37 -8.73 2.65
CA GLU A 35 12.62 -7.27 2.69
C GLU A 35 12.01 -6.57 1.47
N ALA A 36 12.15 -7.18 0.28
CA ALA A 36 11.58 -6.64 -0.96
C ALA A 36 10.08 -6.89 -1.09
N ALA A 37 9.51 -7.75 -0.25
CA ALA A 37 8.09 -8.08 -0.25
C ALA A 37 7.23 -7.11 0.58
N ALA A 38 7.85 -6.27 1.42
CA ALA A 38 7.14 -5.35 2.30
C ALA A 38 6.20 -4.41 1.52
N GLY A 39 4.92 -4.34 1.94
CA GLY A 39 3.90 -3.53 1.29
C GLY A 39 3.37 -4.09 -0.04
N ARG A 40 3.89 -5.23 -0.52
CA ARG A 40 3.42 -5.86 -1.76
C ARG A 40 2.30 -6.87 -1.48
N VAL A 41 1.57 -7.24 -2.51
CA VAL A 41 0.41 -8.13 -2.42
C VAL A 41 0.81 -9.58 -2.72
N LEU A 42 0.53 -10.48 -1.80
CA LEU A 42 0.76 -11.91 -1.90
C LEU A 42 -0.12 -12.55 -2.99
N ARG A 43 0.46 -13.42 -3.84
CA ARG A 43 -0.25 -14.02 -4.99
C ARG A 43 -0.56 -15.51 -4.84
N GLU A 44 -0.10 -16.12 -3.78
CA GLU A 44 -0.42 -17.50 -3.40
C GLU A 44 -0.65 -17.57 -1.90
N PRO A 45 -1.52 -18.46 -1.39
CA PRO A 45 -1.67 -18.60 0.05
C PRO A 45 -0.40 -19.19 0.66
N VAL A 46 -0.09 -18.80 1.90
CA VAL A 46 1.00 -19.39 2.68
C VAL A 46 0.41 -20.32 3.72
N CYS A 47 0.79 -21.60 3.66
CA CYS A 47 0.37 -22.61 4.60
C CYS A 47 1.51 -22.90 5.60
N ALA A 48 1.15 -23.37 6.80
CA ALA A 48 2.09 -23.89 7.77
C ALA A 48 2.77 -25.16 7.21
N PRO A 49 4.10 -25.19 7.03
CA PRO A 49 4.80 -26.37 6.51
C PRO A 49 4.81 -27.53 7.52
N GLU A 50 4.71 -27.21 8.80
CA GLU A 50 4.64 -28.10 9.96
C GLU A 50 3.81 -27.46 11.08
N ASP A 51 3.55 -28.24 12.13
CA ASP A 51 2.87 -27.71 13.33
C ASP A 51 3.63 -26.53 13.93
N GLN A 52 2.91 -25.52 14.42
CA GLN A 52 3.46 -24.34 15.07
C GLN A 52 2.95 -24.21 16.51
N PRO A 53 3.84 -24.21 17.52
CA PRO A 53 5.27 -24.51 17.45
C PRO A 53 5.51 -25.97 17.01
N PRO A 54 6.74 -26.29 16.49
CA PRO A 54 7.03 -27.62 15.93
C PRO A 54 7.26 -28.71 17.00
N PHE A 55 7.40 -28.33 18.25
CA PHE A 55 7.57 -29.21 19.42
C PHE A 55 7.03 -28.55 20.69
N ASP A 56 6.80 -29.39 21.71
CA ASP A 56 6.43 -28.89 23.04
C ASP A 56 7.61 -28.16 23.67
N ARG A 57 7.36 -26.93 24.15
CA ARG A 57 8.37 -26.06 24.74
C ARG A 57 7.89 -25.36 26.00
N SER A 58 8.83 -25.04 26.89
CA SER A 58 8.50 -24.28 28.09
C SER A 58 8.05 -22.86 27.76
N ALA A 59 6.95 -22.43 28.36
CA ALA A 59 6.47 -21.04 28.29
C ALA A 59 7.18 -20.12 29.29
N VAL A 60 7.89 -20.67 30.27
CA VAL A 60 8.52 -19.94 31.38
C VAL A 60 9.89 -20.53 31.73
N ASP A 61 10.69 -19.80 32.49
CA ASP A 61 11.84 -20.36 33.16
C ASP A 61 11.38 -21.21 34.35
N GLY A 62 11.91 -22.42 34.47
CA GLY A 62 11.45 -23.31 35.51
C GLY A 62 12.17 -24.66 35.55
N PHE A 63 11.41 -25.66 36.01
CA PHE A 63 11.91 -27.03 36.25
C PHE A 63 10.89 -28.03 35.70
N VAL A 64 11.35 -28.91 34.84
CA VAL A 64 10.53 -29.95 34.23
C VAL A 64 10.45 -31.12 35.20
N VAL A 65 9.25 -31.54 35.55
CA VAL A 65 8.97 -32.72 36.37
C VAL A 65 7.94 -33.61 35.68
N ARG A 66 7.91 -34.88 36.06
CA ARG A 66 6.88 -35.79 35.56
C ARG A 66 5.49 -35.34 36.04
N LEU A 67 4.50 -35.45 35.19
CA LEU A 67 3.10 -35.09 35.49
C LEU A 67 2.53 -35.98 36.63
N ASP A 68 2.94 -37.27 36.70
CA ASP A 68 2.51 -38.25 37.69
C ASP A 68 3.35 -38.24 38.98
N ASP A 69 4.32 -37.32 39.10
CA ASP A 69 5.17 -37.24 40.30
C ASP A 69 4.65 -36.17 41.28
N ALA A 70 4.05 -36.62 42.36
CA ALA A 70 3.51 -35.75 43.40
C ALA A 70 4.54 -35.34 44.47
N GLY A 71 5.82 -35.69 44.32
CA GLY A 71 6.89 -35.32 45.23
C GLY A 71 7.09 -33.82 45.35
N SER A 72 7.63 -33.33 46.45
CA SER A 72 7.96 -31.93 46.68
C SER A 72 9.45 -31.62 46.51
N GLU A 73 10.31 -32.62 46.48
CA GLU A 73 11.75 -32.47 46.32
C GLU A 73 12.24 -33.26 45.11
N PHE A 74 13.11 -32.65 44.31
CA PHE A 74 13.62 -33.23 43.06
C PHE A 74 15.11 -32.91 42.90
N GLN A 75 15.87 -33.89 42.39
CA GLN A 75 17.27 -33.72 42.04
C GLN A 75 17.40 -33.13 40.64
N ILE A 76 18.17 -32.06 40.47
CA ILE A 76 18.47 -31.47 39.16
C ILE A 76 19.48 -32.37 38.45
N VAL A 77 19.06 -33.01 37.36
CA VAL A 77 19.89 -33.96 36.61
C VAL A 77 20.42 -33.40 35.29
N ASP A 78 19.86 -32.29 34.80
CA ASP A 78 20.29 -31.60 33.57
C ASP A 78 19.78 -30.18 33.50
N GLU A 79 20.24 -29.43 32.48
CA GLU A 79 19.76 -28.11 32.11
C GLU A 79 19.50 -28.07 30.60
N ILE A 80 18.34 -27.50 30.18
CA ILE A 80 17.92 -27.30 28.79
C ILE A 80 17.69 -25.82 28.57
N ARG A 81 18.38 -25.24 27.61
CA ARG A 81 18.21 -23.86 27.15
C ARG A 81 17.46 -23.83 25.86
N ALA A 82 16.93 -22.67 25.49
CA ALA A 82 16.37 -22.47 24.16
C ALA A 82 17.40 -22.79 23.08
N GLY A 83 17.02 -23.63 22.11
CA GLY A 83 17.92 -24.18 21.09
C GLY A 83 18.57 -25.51 21.40
N ASP A 84 18.57 -25.95 22.66
CA ASP A 84 19.04 -27.30 23.03
C ASP A 84 17.95 -28.34 22.72
N TRP A 85 18.37 -29.51 22.22
CA TRP A 85 17.56 -30.71 22.18
C TRP A 85 18.24 -31.85 22.93
N LYS A 86 17.70 -32.18 24.11
CA LYS A 86 18.25 -33.22 25.02
C LYS A 86 17.11 -34.15 25.43
N PRO A 87 16.76 -35.14 24.61
CA PRO A 87 15.71 -36.10 24.97
C PRO A 87 16.13 -36.91 26.18
N ARG A 88 15.24 -36.98 27.16
CA ARG A 88 15.49 -37.71 28.41
C ARG A 88 14.18 -38.24 29.02
N GLN A 89 14.21 -39.49 29.46
CA GLN A 89 13.12 -40.01 30.27
C GLN A 89 13.46 -39.73 31.75
N LEU A 90 12.71 -38.79 32.37
CA LEU A 90 12.87 -38.45 33.76
C LEU A 90 12.37 -39.60 34.66
N GLN A 91 13.14 -39.92 35.69
CA GLN A 91 12.70 -40.81 36.77
C GLN A 91 11.92 -40.02 37.83
N ARG A 92 11.23 -40.71 38.74
CA ARG A 92 10.61 -40.06 39.90
C ARG A 92 11.68 -39.42 40.78
N GLY A 93 11.41 -38.20 41.28
CA GLY A 93 12.37 -37.44 42.07
C GLY A 93 13.47 -36.74 41.24
N GLU A 94 13.44 -36.82 39.90
CA GLU A 94 14.35 -36.09 39.03
C GLU A 94 13.65 -34.86 38.41
N THR A 95 14.45 -33.83 38.15
CA THR A 95 14.01 -32.64 37.41
C THR A 95 15.13 -32.15 36.50
N VAL A 96 14.71 -31.44 35.43
CA VAL A 96 15.60 -30.72 34.53
C VAL A 96 15.29 -29.23 34.63
N ARG A 97 16.30 -28.41 34.84
CA ARG A 97 16.15 -26.96 34.71
C ARG A 97 15.86 -26.62 33.23
N ILE A 98 14.86 -25.79 32.98
CA ILE A 98 14.49 -25.40 31.61
C ILE A 98 14.32 -23.90 31.52
N SER A 99 14.86 -23.31 30.45
CA SER A 99 14.60 -21.90 30.10
C SER A 99 13.36 -21.76 29.24
N THR A 100 12.76 -20.60 29.27
CA THR A 100 11.68 -20.21 28.34
C THR A 100 12.06 -20.53 26.89
N GLY A 101 11.18 -21.20 26.15
CA GLY A 101 11.44 -21.66 24.78
C GLY A 101 12.24 -22.95 24.66
N GLY A 102 12.78 -23.52 25.77
CA GLY A 102 13.46 -24.78 25.77
C GLY A 102 12.53 -25.94 25.40
N ALA A 103 13.02 -26.89 24.58
CA ALA A 103 12.24 -28.05 24.15
C ALA A 103 12.09 -29.03 25.35
N LEU A 104 10.86 -29.51 25.58
CA LEU A 104 10.63 -30.50 26.63
C LEU A 104 11.34 -31.80 26.28
N PRO A 105 12.05 -32.44 27.28
CA PRO A 105 12.86 -33.60 27.01
C PRO A 105 12.08 -34.90 26.74
N GLY A 106 10.76 -34.88 26.90
CA GLY A 106 9.87 -36.02 26.70
C GLY A 106 8.41 -35.68 26.90
N GLU A 107 7.60 -36.70 27.00
CA GLU A 107 6.13 -36.63 27.18
C GLU A 107 5.71 -36.78 28.66
N GLN A 108 4.44 -36.50 28.94
CA GLN A 108 3.84 -36.60 30.27
C GLN A 108 4.60 -35.75 31.32
N LEU A 109 4.98 -34.56 30.95
CA LEU A 109 5.76 -33.62 31.76
C LEU A 109 4.93 -32.36 32.08
N GLN A 110 5.35 -31.63 33.08
CA GLN A 110 4.88 -30.30 33.44
C GLN A 110 6.06 -29.41 33.80
N VAL A 111 5.89 -28.09 33.68
CA VAL A 111 6.89 -27.11 34.08
C VAL A 111 6.43 -26.40 35.35
N VAL A 112 7.24 -26.52 36.41
CA VAL A 112 7.10 -25.75 37.64
C VAL A 112 7.93 -24.48 37.49
N MET A 113 7.30 -23.31 37.71
CA MET A 113 7.96 -22.01 37.58
C MET A 113 9.09 -21.87 38.58
N LYS A 114 10.17 -21.17 38.22
CA LYS A 114 11.31 -20.91 39.13
C LYS A 114 10.89 -20.15 40.39
N GLU A 115 9.84 -19.35 40.33
CA GLU A 115 9.27 -18.59 41.44
C GLU A 115 8.54 -19.48 42.46
N ASP A 116 8.13 -20.68 42.04
CA ASP A 116 7.39 -21.64 42.88
C ASP A 116 8.32 -22.72 43.51
N VAL A 117 9.64 -22.51 43.45
CA VAL A 117 10.63 -23.45 44.02
C VAL A 117 11.68 -22.74 44.87
N GLN A 118 12.24 -23.47 45.84
CA GLN A 118 13.50 -23.17 46.50
C GLN A 118 14.58 -24.12 45.98
N THR A 119 15.79 -23.65 45.75
CA THR A 119 16.88 -24.48 45.21
C THR A 119 18.22 -24.18 45.91
N ASP A 120 19.02 -25.22 46.10
CA ASP A 120 20.43 -25.14 46.51
C ASP A 120 21.41 -25.31 45.34
N GLY A 121 20.87 -25.35 44.10
CA GLY A 121 21.62 -25.56 42.86
C GLY A 121 21.78 -27.01 42.45
N LYS A 122 21.53 -27.99 43.34
CA LYS A 122 21.56 -29.44 43.08
C LYS A 122 20.17 -30.06 43.17
N THR A 123 19.36 -29.55 44.09
CA THR A 123 17.97 -29.98 44.31
C THR A 123 17.04 -28.81 44.24
N ILE A 124 15.76 -29.11 44.04
CA ILE A 124 14.69 -28.16 44.22
C ILE A 124 13.68 -28.67 45.22
N ARG A 125 13.05 -27.76 45.96
CA ARG A 125 11.86 -27.99 46.72
C ARG A 125 10.72 -27.13 46.18
N VAL A 126 9.64 -27.75 45.72
CA VAL A 126 8.43 -27.07 45.25
C VAL A 126 7.71 -26.48 46.45
N THR A 127 7.58 -25.15 46.46
CA THR A 127 6.91 -24.39 47.54
C THR A 127 5.45 -24.14 47.23
N GLN A 128 5.12 -24.03 45.94
CA GLN A 128 3.75 -23.88 45.48
C GLN A 128 3.51 -24.76 44.25
N ARG A 129 2.52 -25.66 44.32
CA ARG A 129 2.11 -26.47 43.19
C ARG A 129 0.87 -25.89 42.57
N ARG A 130 0.98 -25.42 41.33
CA ARG A 130 -0.12 -24.89 40.52
C ARG A 130 -0.70 -26.01 39.64
N GLN A 131 -1.85 -25.71 38.98
CA GLN A 131 -2.39 -26.57 37.93
C GLN A 131 -1.29 -26.83 36.87
N PRO A 132 -1.24 -28.03 36.26
CA PRO A 132 -0.34 -28.30 35.16
C PRO A 132 -0.46 -27.29 34.06
N GLY A 133 0.64 -26.75 33.59
CA GLY A 133 0.68 -25.70 32.58
C GLY A 133 2.09 -25.31 32.24
N ASN A 134 2.26 -24.08 31.77
CA ASN A 134 3.53 -23.48 31.39
C ASN A 134 4.22 -24.19 30.21
N ILE A 135 3.47 -24.93 29.41
CA ILE A 135 3.93 -25.60 28.21
C ILE A 135 3.18 -25.00 27.01
N ARG A 136 3.93 -24.64 25.98
CA ARG A 136 3.41 -24.36 24.65
C ARG A 136 3.45 -25.66 23.86
N PHE A 137 2.27 -26.21 23.59
CA PHE A 137 2.17 -27.49 22.92
C PHE A 137 2.42 -27.39 21.42
N ARG A 138 2.99 -28.43 20.85
CA ARG A 138 3.14 -28.59 19.43
C ARG A 138 1.81 -28.38 18.69
N GLY A 139 1.82 -27.50 17.70
CA GLY A 139 0.65 -27.18 16.88
C GLY A 139 -0.43 -26.38 17.60
N GLU A 140 -0.14 -25.77 18.73
CA GLU A 140 -1.06 -24.93 19.50
C GLU A 140 -1.48 -23.67 18.72
N ASP A 141 -0.55 -23.07 17.98
CA ASP A 141 -0.78 -21.86 17.19
C ASP A 141 -1.37 -22.18 15.81
N ALA A 142 -0.81 -23.22 15.14
CA ALA A 142 -1.31 -23.66 13.84
C ALA A 142 -0.90 -25.11 13.55
N ARG A 143 -1.74 -25.83 12.80
CA ARG A 143 -1.46 -27.19 12.34
C ARG A 143 -0.80 -27.19 10.96
N ALA A 144 0.01 -28.20 10.69
CA ALA A 144 0.59 -28.45 9.38
C ALA A 144 -0.50 -28.41 8.27
N GLY A 145 -0.24 -27.69 7.20
CA GLY A 145 -1.18 -27.48 6.08
C GLY A 145 -2.23 -26.40 6.28
N GLN A 146 -2.39 -25.84 7.49
CA GLN A 146 -3.31 -24.74 7.75
C GLN A 146 -2.88 -23.49 6.99
N VAL A 147 -3.82 -22.80 6.31
CA VAL A 147 -3.56 -21.50 5.69
C VAL A 147 -3.32 -20.46 6.77
N LEU A 148 -2.17 -19.80 6.72
CA LEU A 148 -1.75 -18.75 7.66
C LEU A 148 -1.98 -17.35 7.09
N VAL A 149 -1.77 -17.20 5.78
CA VAL A 149 -1.97 -15.94 5.06
C VAL A 149 -2.64 -16.25 3.73
N GLU A 150 -3.78 -15.62 3.49
CA GLU A 150 -4.52 -15.78 2.23
C GLU A 150 -3.81 -15.04 1.08
N SER A 151 -4.04 -15.52 -0.16
CA SER A 151 -3.67 -14.76 -1.35
C SER A 151 -4.38 -13.40 -1.38
N ASN A 152 -3.83 -12.45 -2.11
CA ASN A 152 -4.27 -11.05 -2.21
C ASN A 152 -4.20 -10.25 -0.90
N THR A 153 -3.43 -10.75 0.09
CA THR A 153 -3.11 -10.02 1.32
C THR A 153 -1.92 -9.10 1.09
N THR A 154 -2.03 -7.84 1.49
CA THR A 154 -0.88 -6.91 1.55
C THR A 154 0.05 -7.32 2.69
N LEU A 155 1.33 -7.49 2.39
CA LEU A 155 2.34 -7.94 3.35
C LEU A 155 2.79 -6.77 4.24
N HIS A 156 2.25 -6.71 5.45
CA HIS A 156 2.66 -5.79 6.51
C HIS A 156 3.70 -6.44 7.46
N PRO A 157 4.33 -5.70 8.39
CA PRO A 157 5.39 -6.26 9.25
C PRO A 157 5.02 -7.55 9.98
N GLY A 158 3.79 -7.67 10.49
CA GLY A 158 3.33 -8.89 11.18
C GLY A 158 3.23 -10.10 10.25
N THR A 159 2.69 -9.92 9.02
CA THR A 159 2.65 -11.01 8.04
C THR A 159 4.04 -11.42 7.60
N LEU A 160 4.96 -10.48 7.38
CA LEU A 160 6.35 -10.78 7.02
C LEU A 160 7.07 -11.57 8.13
N ALA A 161 6.86 -11.21 9.39
CA ALA A 161 7.40 -11.95 10.53
C ALA A 161 6.85 -13.38 10.58
N LEU A 162 5.55 -13.56 10.31
CA LEU A 162 4.93 -14.87 10.22
C LEU A 162 5.53 -15.70 9.06
N LEU A 163 5.67 -15.10 7.86
CA LEU A 163 6.31 -15.76 6.72
C LEU A 163 7.73 -16.22 7.07
N ALA A 164 8.51 -15.37 7.73
CA ALA A 164 9.86 -15.71 8.19
C ALA A 164 9.86 -16.88 9.17
N SER A 165 8.92 -16.90 10.13
CA SER A 165 8.85 -17.95 11.16
C SER A 165 8.51 -19.33 10.59
N VAL A 166 7.81 -19.37 9.44
CA VAL A 166 7.47 -20.64 8.75
C VAL A 166 8.38 -20.94 7.55
N GLY A 167 9.51 -20.23 7.43
CA GLY A 167 10.51 -20.50 6.41
C GLY A 167 10.15 -20.05 4.98
N GLN A 168 9.09 -19.25 4.80
CA GLN A 168 8.72 -18.69 3.49
C GLN A 168 9.60 -17.49 3.15
N ALA A 169 10.85 -17.76 2.82
CA ALA A 169 11.88 -16.73 2.58
C ALA A 169 11.70 -15.97 1.25
N LYS A 170 10.99 -16.54 0.29
CA LYS A 170 10.76 -15.95 -1.04
C LYS A 170 9.28 -16.03 -1.44
N PRO A 171 8.41 -15.21 -0.83
CA PRO A 171 7.00 -15.19 -1.18
C PRO A 171 6.77 -14.78 -2.63
N LEU A 172 5.71 -15.31 -3.25
CA LEU A 172 5.24 -14.91 -4.56
C LEU A 172 4.35 -13.67 -4.40
N VAL A 173 4.77 -12.55 -4.94
CA VAL A 173 4.07 -11.27 -4.81
C VAL A 173 3.86 -10.61 -6.16
N THR A 174 2.91 -9.69 -6.29
CA THR A 174 2.76 -8.88 -7.49
C THR A 174 4.01 -8.04 -7.69
N ARG A 175 4.58 -8.00 -8.90
CA ARG A 175 5.72 -7.14 -9.20
C ARG A 175 5.36 -5.66 -9.12
N VAL A 176 6.35 -4.81 -8.84
CA VAL A 176 6.15 -3.36 -8.81
C VAL A 176 5.85 -2.79 -10.20
N PRO A 177 5.02 -1.72 -10.30
CA PRO A 177 4.73 -1.05 -11.56
C PRO A 177 5.97 -0.36 -12.13
N ARG A 178 6.12 -0.37 -13.47
CA ARG A 178 7.10 0.41 -14.21
C ARG A 178 6.39 1.62 -14.80
N VAL A 179 6.81 2.81 -14.37
CA VAL A 179 6.19 4.07 -14.78
C VAL A 179 7.16 4.89 -15.59
N LEU A 180 6.73 5.31 -16.77
CA LEU A 180 7.42 6.33 -17.56
C LEU A 180 6.66 7.64 -17.40
N HIS A 181 7.34 8.69 -16.95
CA HIS A 181 6.78 10.03 -16.84
C HIS A 181 7.45 10.98 -17.82
N LEU A 182 6.64 11.62 -18.67
CA LEU A 182 7.06 12.64 -19.62
C LEU A 182 6.54 13.99 -19.12
N ALA A 183 7.45 14.86 -18.71
CA ALA A 183 7.12 16.24 -18.38
C ALA A 183 7.26 17.09 -19.66
N THR A 184 6.15 17.65 -20.15
CA THR A 184 6.13 18.46 -21.38
C THR A 184 5.85 19.92 -21.07
N GLY A 185 6.39 20.81 -21.87
CA GLY A 185 6.26 22.27 -21.75
C GLY A 185 7.56 22.96 -22.05
N ASN A 186 7.53 23.93 -22.94
CA ASN A 186 8.70 24.75 -23.28
C ASN A 186 9.03 25.76 -22.17
N GLU A 187 8.07 26.01 -21.28
CA GLU A 187 8.16 26.92 -20.14
C GLU A 187 8.84 26.28 -18.91
N ILE A 188 8.91 24.95 -18.82
CA ILE A 188 9.38 24.28 -17.60
C ILE A 188 10.89 24.11 -17.55
N VAL A 189 11.47 24.49 -16.42
CA VAL A 189 12.92 24.32 -16.12
C VAL A 189 13.11 23.46 -14.87
N ALA A 190 14.34 22.98 -14.65
CA ALA A 190 14.67 22.22 -13.44
C ALA A 190 14.46 23.07 -12.17
N PRO A 191 14.10 22.43 -11.03
CA PRO A 191 13.92 23.17 -9.76
C PRO A 191 15.14 23.99 -9.33
N GLU A 192 16.35 23.53 -9.69
CA GLU A 192 17.62 24.18 -9.36
C GLU A 192 17.94 25.40 -10.25
N GLN A 193 17.29 25.48 -11.41
CA GLN A 193 17.52 26.56 -12.36
C GLN A 193 16.74 27.82 -11.96
N THR A 194 17.33 28.98 -12.20
CA THR A 194 16.61 30.26 -12.10
C THR A 194 15.78 30.44 -13.38
N PRO A 195 14.41 30.51 -13.27
CA PRO A 195 13.59 30.70 -14.44
C PRO A 195 13.83 32.07 -15.09
N GLU A 196 13.88 32.10 -16.39
CA GLU A 196 13.78 33.35 -17.17
C GLU A 196 12.31 33.81 -17.23
N ARG A 197 12.09 35.03 -17.76
CA ARG A 197 10.72 35.54 -17.95
C ARG A 197 9.94 34.62 -18.90
N GLY A 198 8.81 34.08 -18.42
CA GLY A 198 7.99 33.12 -19.14
C GLY A 198 8.28 31.67 -18.80
N GLN A 199 9.27 31.40 -18.00
CA GLN A 199 9.58 30.05 -17.49
C GLN A 199 9.11 29.85 -16.06
N ILE A 200 8.84 28.58 -15.71
CA ILE A 200 8.44 28.14 -14.36
C ILE A 200 9.22 26.87 -13.99
N ARG A 201 9.36 26.62 -12.70
CA ARG A 201 10.00 25.39 -12.21
C ARG A 201 9.07 24.19 -12.31
N ASP A 202 9.61 23.04 -12.69
CA ASP A 202 8.92 21.76 -12.79
C ASP A 202 8.54 21.22 -11.40
N SER A 203 7.32 21.48 -10.95
CA SER A 203 6.76 20.95 -9.72
C SER A 203 6.07 19.60 -9.93
N ASN A 204 5.53 19.34 -11.13
CA ASN A 204 4.76 18.14 -11.43
C ASN A 204 5.64 16.88 -11.41
N SER A 205 6.89 16.96 -11.87
CA SER A 205 7.81 15.81 -11.79
C SER A 205 8.10 15.39 -10.35
N ILE A 206 8.23 16.35 -9.43
CA ILE A 206 8.42 16.06 -8.00
C ILE A 206 7.13 15.48 -7.41
N LEU A 207 5.98 16.05 -7.77
CA LEU A 207 4.67 15.55 -7.34
C LEU A 207 4.46 14.08 -7.75
N VAL A 208 4.71 13.74 -9.02
CA VAL A 208 4.61 12.35 -9.52
C VAL A 208 5.57 11.43 -8.78
N ARG A 209 6.84 11.83 -8.61
CA ARG A 209 7.84 11.02 -7.90
C ARG A 209 7.43 10.71 -6.46
N SER A 210 6.97 11.72 -5.73
CA SER A 210 6.52 11.55 -4.34
C SER A 210 5.24 10.72 -4.26
N PHE A 211 4.29 10.95 -5.17
CA PHE A 211 3.03 10.23 -5.24
C PHE A 211 3.22 8.72 -5.47
N LEU A 212 4.22 8.30 -6.24
CA LEU A 212 4.45 6.90 -6.59
C LEU A 212 5.13 6.05 -5.51
N GLN A 213 5.64 6.67 -4.43
CA GLN A 213 6.41 5.96 -3.39
C GLN A 213 5.67 4.80 -2.72
N PRO A 214 4.38 4.90 -2.36
CA PRO A 214 3.67 3.80 -1.69
C PRO A 214 3.63 2.50 -2.50
N TRP A 215 3.64 2.59 -3.83
CA TRP A 215 3.64 1.43 -4.73
C TRP A 215 5.05 0.95 -5.10
N GLN A 216 6.10 1.60 -4.58
CA GLN A 216 7.50 1.29 -4.89
C GLN A 216 7.77 1.26 -6.41
N ALA A 217 7.00 2.03 -7.18
CA ALA A 217 7.04 2.01 -8.63
C ALA A 217 8.42 2.38 -9.18
N GLY A 218 8.91 1.59 -10.14
CA GLY A 218 10.10 1.92 -10.90
C GLY A 218 9.80 3.10 -11.82
N LEU A 219 10.31 4.29 -11.47
CA LEU A 219 10.04 5.54 -12.18
C LEU A 219 11.20 5.97 -13.05
N GLU A 220 10.94 6.18 -14.34
CA GLU A 220 11.80 6.91 -15.25
C GLU A 220 11.10 8.22 -15.66
N GLN A 221 11.82 9.35 -15.57
CA GLN A 221 11.29 10.67 -15.90
C GLN A 221 12.13 11.34 -16.97
N THR A 222 11.46 11.95 -17.94
CA THR A 222 12.10 12.67 -19.05
C THR A 222 11.34 13.95 -19.32
N ARG A 223 12.07 15.07 -19.50
CA ARG A 223 11.50 16.31 -20.03
C ARG A 223 11.56 16.29 -21.54
N LEU A 224 10.47 16.71 -22.15
CA LEU A 224 10.33 16.85 -23.60
C LEU A 224 9.80 18.25 -23.94
N PRO A 225 10.35 18.90 -24.96
CA PRO A 225 9.68 20.07 -25.53
C PRO A 225 8.36 19.65 -26.14
N GLU A 226 7.42 20.58 -26.28
CA GLU A 226 6.19 20.39 -27.05
C GLU A 226 6.47 20.46 -28.56
N ASP A 227 7.33 19.55 -29.01
CA ASP A 227 7.69 19.30 -30.39
C ASP A 227 7.50 17.82 -30.69
N GLU A 228 6.52 17.50 -31.53
CA GLU A 228 6.18 16.11 -31.84
C GLU A 228 7.33 15.36 -32.50
N THR A 229 8.14 16.00 -33.34
CA THR A 229 9.24 15.34 -34.03
C THR A 229 10.33 14.93 -33.06
N ILE A 230 10.68 15.83 -32.15
CA ILE A 230 11.67 15.56 -31.10
C ILE A 230 11.16 14.49 -30.15
N ALA A 231 9.91 14.59 -29.70
CA ALA A 231 9.31 13.61 -28.79
C ALA A 231 9.22 12.22 -29.42
N LYS A 232 8.73 12.11 -30.66
CA LYS A 232 8.64 10.86 -31.41
C LYS A 232 10.01 10.23 -31.59
N THR A 233 11.01 10.99 -32.04
CA THR A 233 12.38 10.52 -32.22
C THR A 233 12.97 9.97 -30.90
N LYS A 234 12.82 10.70 -29.80
CA LYS A 234 13.34 10.30 -28.49
C LYS A 234 12.69 9.04 -27.94
N LEU A 235 11.37 8.88 -28.13
CA LEU A 235 10.61 7.74 -27.63
C LEU A 235 10.68 6.51 -28.53
N GLN A 236 11.09 6.64 -29.79
CA GLN A 236 11.32 5.54 -30.72
C GLN A 236 12.69 4.88 -30.56
N THR A 237 13.59 5.43 -29.75
CA THR A 237 14.93 4.85 -29.55
C THR A 237 14.85 3.47 -28.89
N PRO A 238 15.77 2.54 -29.20
CA PRO A 238 15.82 1.21 -28.57
C PRO A 238 15.93 1.25 -27.04
N ASN A 239 16.49 2.34 -26.50
CA ASN A 239 16.64 2.55 -25.06
C ASN A 239 15.39 3.19 -24.40
N SER A 240 14.36 3.53 -25.20
CA SER A 240 13.14 4.10 -24.66
C SER A 240 12.40 3.08 -23.79
N LYS A 241 12.01 3.50 -22.61
CA LYS A 241 11.20 2.69 -21.68
C LYS A 241 9.72 2.61 -22.06
N LEU A 242 9.29 3.27 -23.14
CA LEU A 242 7.89 3.29 -23.58
C LEU A 242 7.33 1.87 -23.83
N GLN A 243 8.18 0.95 -24.34
CA GLN A 243 7.74 -0.43 -24.63
C GLN A 243 7.63 -1.31 -23.39
N THR A 244 8.34 -0.98 -22.32
CA THR A 244 8.44 -1.79 -21.10
C THR A 244 7.69 -1.19 -19.91
N ALA A 245 7.20 0.06 -20.03
CA ALA A 245 6.39 0.69 -19.01
C ALA A 245 5.01 0.02 -18.93
N ASP A 246 4.47 -0.10 -17.73
CA ASP A 246 3.09 -0.50 -17.51
C ASP A 246 2.16 0.70 -17.54
N LEU A 247 2.69 1.83 -17.09
CA LEU A 247 1.99 3.09 -16.98
C LEU A 247 2.82 4.23 -17.60
N LEU A 248 2.20 4.98 -18.50
CA LEU A 248 2.73 6.21 -19.07
C LEU A 248 1.98 7.40 -18.49
N LEU A 249 2.70 8.34 -17.89
CA LEU A 249 2.17 9.62 -17.42
C LEU A 249 2.76 10.74 -18.27
N ILE A 250 1.92 11.63 -18.83
CA ILE A 250 2.34 12.80 -19.58
C ILE A 250 1.79 14.02 -18.87
N SER A 251 2.66 14.88 -18.34
CA SER A 251 2.29 16.12 -17.65
C SER A 251 2.45 17.30 -18.56
N GLY A 252 1.38 18.06 -18.78
CA GLY A 252 1.34 19.16 -19.74
C GLY A 252 0.90 18.72 -21.13
N GLY A 253 0.85 19.65 -22.09
CA GLY A 253 0.44 19.39 -23.46
C GLY A 253 -1.00 18.91 -23.64
N ALA A 254 -1.73 18.65 -22.56
CA ALA A 254 -3.14 18.31 -22.58
C ALA A 254 -3.98 19.59 -22.55
N SER A 255 -4.36 20.09 -23.70
CA SER A 255 -5.26 21.24 -23.88
C SER A 255 -6.59 20.77 -24.49
N VAL A 256 -7.67 21.46 -24.18
CA VAL A 256 -8.96 21.24 -24.86
C VAL A 256 -9.03 21.91 -26.25
N GLY A 257 -7.91 22.40 -26.78
CA GLY A 257 -7.76 23.06 -28.08
C GLY A 257 -7.43 22.10 -29.24
N GLU A 258 -7.39 22.65 -30.46
CA GLU A 258 -7.14 21.89 -31.71
C GLU A 258 -5.73 21.28 -31.80
N HIS A 259 -4.79 21.74 -30.96
CA HIS A 259 -3.38 21.20 -30.88
C HIS A 259 -3.15 20.51 -29.55
N ASP A 260 -3.73 19.34 -29.40
CA ASP A 260 -3.46 18.47 -28.23
C ASP A 260 -2.21 17.59 -28.51
N PHE A 261 -1.05 18.11 -28.13
CA PHE A 261 0.24 17.41 -28.27
C PHE A 261 0.20 16.02 -27.64
N THR A 262 -0.37 15.90 -26.43
CA THR A 262 -0.46 14.64 -25.70
C THR A 262 -1.29 13.62 -26.45
N ARG A 263 -2.43 14.03 -27.00
CA ARG A 263 -3.30 13.16 -27.79
C ARG A 263 -2.57 12.66 -29.05
N SER A 264 -2.01 13.58 -29.83
CA SER A 264 -1.27 13.24 -31.06
C SER A 264 -0.14 12.27 -30.79
N LEU A 265 0.60 12.45 -29.67
CA LEU A 265 1.69 11.57 -29.27
C LEU A 265 1.18 10.17 -28.91
N LEU A 266 0.11 10.07 -28.13
CA LEU A 266 -0.47 8.78 -27.74
C LEU A 266 -1.00 8.01 -28.95
N GLU A 267 -1.76 8.66 -29.82
CA GLU A 267 -2.30 8.05 -31.06
C GLU A 267 -1.17 7.58 -31.99
N HIS A 268 -0.09 8.38 -32.12
CA HIS A 268 1.09 7.97 -32.91
C HIS A 268 1.75 6.69 -32.39
N PHE A 269 1.79 6.47 -31.08
CA PHE A 269 2.34 5.26 -30.48
C PHE A 269 1.33 4.12 -30.34
N GLY A 270 0.15 4.26 -30.96
CA GLY A 270 -0.86 3.19 -31.04
C GLY A 270 -1.71 3.05 -29.78
N PHE A 271 -1.81 4.10 -28.96
CA PHE A 271 -2.76 4.11 -27.84
C PHE A 271 -4.15 4.48 -28.32
N GLU A 272 -5.14 3.72 -27.89
CA GLU A 272 -6.57 4.03 -28.05
C GLU A 272 -6.99 5.01 -26.95
N ILE A 273 -7.58 6.14 -27.34
CA ILE A 273 -8.11 7.15 -26.40
C ILE A 273 -9.46 6.69 -25.87
N LEU A 274 -9.57 6.44 -24.58
CA LEU A 274 -10.78 6.02 -23.89
C LEU A 274 -11.54 7.19 -23.25
N VAL A 275 -10.79 8.15 -22.68
CA VAL A 275 -11.32 9.39 -22.11
C VAL A 275 -10.51 10.55 -22.66
N SER A 276 -11.18 11.59 -23.16
CA SER A 276 -10.52 12.78 -23.69
C SER A 276 -10.75 14.04 -22.86
N LYS A 277 -11.72 14.03 -21.96
CA LYS A 277 -12.02 15.12 -21.02
C LYS A 277 -12.94 14.65 -19.90
N THR A 278 -12.90 15.35 -18.77
CA THR A 278 -13.79 15.12 -17.63
C THR A 278 -14.69 16.34 -17.38
N SER A 279 -15.74 16.12 -16.59
CA SER A 279 -16.59 17.18 -16.03
C SER A 279 -16.13 17.61 -14.62
N LEU A 280 -14.82 17.52 -14.33
CA LEU A 280 -14.26 17.85 -13.03
C LEU A 280 -13.70 19.26 -12.94
N ARG A 281 -13.61 19.76 -11.73
CA ARG A 281 -12.93 21.00 -11.36
C ARG A 281 -12.09 20.80 -10.07
N PRO A 282 -10.76 21.04 -10.13
CA PRO A 282 -9.96 21.08 -11.35
C PRO A 282 -9.83 19.67 -11.95
N GLY A 283 -9.34 19.56 -13.21
CA GLY A 283 -9.07 18.25 -13.82
C GLY A 283 -9.78 18.01 -15.16
N LYS A 284 -10.44 19.05 -15.76
CA LYS A 284 -11.14 18.91 -17.05
C LYS A 284 -10.27 18.30 -18.17
N PRO A 285 -9.02 18.75 -18.43
CA PRO A 285 -8.19 18.20 -19.49
C PRO A 285 -7.49 16.91 -19.03
N LEU A 286 -8.24 15.84 -18.88
CA LEU A 286 -7.69 14.51 -18.61
C LEU A 286 -7.82 13.64 -19.86
N ILE A 287 -6.74 12.96 -20.24
CA ILE A 287 -6.75 11.88 -21.22
C ILE A 287 -6.49 10.56 -20.50
N VAL A 288 -7.28 9.53 -20.80
CA VAL A 288 -7.00 8.14 -20.46
C VAL A 288 -6.89 7.36 -21.76
N ALA A 289 -5.83 6.59 -21.92
CA ALA A 289 -5.60 5.81 -23.12
C ALA A 289 -5.03 4.42 -22.79
N ARG A 290 -5.15 3.48 -23.72
CA ARG A 290 -4.71 2.10 -23.55
C ARG A 290 -4.00 1.60 -24.81
N ARG A 291 -2.96 0.78 -24.60
CA ARG A 291 -2.31 -0.02 -25.65
C ARG A 291 -2.02 -1.43 -25.12
N GLY A 292 -2.84 -2.40 -25.46
CA GLY A 292 -2.79 -3.73 -24.83
C GLY A 292 -3.02 -3.61 -23.32
N ASN A 293 -2.04 -4.05 -22.53
CA ASN A 293 -2.07 -3.95 -21.05
C ASN A 293 -1.45 -2.66 -20.50
N GLN A 294 -0.88 -1.81 -21.36
CA GLN A 294 -0.33 -0.52 -20.95
C GLN A 294 -1.45 0.50 -20.83
N LEU A 295 -1.42 1.29 -19.76
CA LEU A 295 -2.30 2.44 -19.58
C LEU A 295 -1.50 3.73 -19.68
N ALA A 296 -2.15 4.76 -20.18
CA ALA A 296 -1.56 6.08 -20.31
C ALA A 296 -2.50 7.18 -19.82
N PHE A 297 -1.92 8.19 -19.16
CA PHE A 297 -2.63 9.38 -18.73
C PHE A 297 -1.97 10.63 -19.32
N GLY A 298 -2.75 11.47 -19.99
CA GLY A 298 -2.45 12.87 -20.23
C GLY A 298 -3.00 13.68 -19.07
N LEU A 299 -2.11 14.18 -18.24
CA LEU A 299 -2.44 14.90 -17.02
C LEU A 299 -2.38 16.41 -17.24
N PRO A 300 -3.25 17.20 -16.57
CA PRO A 300 -3.21 18.66 -16.64
C PRO A 300 -1.82 19.22 -16.27
N GLY A 301 -1.36 20.26 -16.97
CA GLY A 301 -0.14 20.98 -16.60
C GLY A 301 -0.27 21.73 -15.27
N ASN A 302 -1.45 22.23 -14.91
CA ASN A 302 -1.71 22.95 -13.66
C ASN A 302 -1.60 22.02 -12.44
N PRO A 303 -0.76 22.34 -11.44
CA PRO A 303 -0.39 21.42 -10.36
C PRO A 303 -1.55 20.90 -9.50
N LEU A 304 -2.49 21.76 -9.10
CA LEU A 304 -3.65 21.30 -8.32
C LEU A 304 -4.55 20.35 -9.14
N ALA A 305 -4.77 20.65 -10.43
CA ALA A 305 -5.50 19.75 -11.31
C ALA A 305 -4.77 18.42 -11.52
N HIS A 306 -3.46 18.47 -11.62
CA HIS A 306 -2.58 17.29 -11.69
C HIS A 306 -2.73 16.42 -10.43
N PHE A 307 -2.63 17.03 -9.25
CA PHE A 307 -2.79 16.37 -7.96
C PHE A 307 -4.16 15.68 -7.83
N VAL A 308 -5.23 16.35 -8.24
CA VAL A 308 -6.58 15.76 -8.24
C VAL A 308 -6.63 14.51 -9.14
N CYS A 309 -6.12 14.61 -10.38
CA CYS A 309 -6.10 13.48 -11.31
C CYS A 309 -5.24 12.29 -10.82
N LEU A 310 -4.11 12.55 -10.19
CA LEU A 310 -3.28 11.51 -9.57
C LEU A 310 -4.07 10.75 -8.50
N ASN A 311 -4.71 11.47 -7.58
CA ASN A 311 -5.39 10.86 -6.43
C ASN A 311 -6.71 10.17 -6.80
N LEU A 312 -7.42 10.64 -7.82
CA LEU A 312 -8.68 10.05 -8.25
C LEU A 312 -8.50 8.88 -9.24
N PHE A 313 -7.53 8.98 -10.14
CA PHE A 313 -7.48 8.09 -11.30
C PHE A 313 -6.20 7.25 -11.36
N VAL A 314 -5.04 7.88 -11.26
CA VAL A 314 -3.76 7.13 -11.32
C VAL A 314 -3.64 6.18 -10.13
N ARG A 315 -4.09 6.59 -8.95
CA ARG A 315 -4.17 5.75 -7.75
C ARG A 315 -4.93 4.45 -8.01
N VAL A 316 -6.12 4.53 -8.61
CA VAL A 316 -6.94 3.34 -8.91
C VAL A 316 -6.18 2.33 -9.77
N VAL A 317 -5.47 2.81 -10.79
CA VAL A 317 -4.66 1.95 -11.65
C VAL A 317 -3.49 1.32 -10.88
N LEU A 318 -2.80 2.08 -10.05
CA LEU A 318 -1.66 1.57 -9.27
C LEU A 318 -2.09 0.53 -8.24
N ASP A 319 -3.23 0.73 -7.57
CA ASP A 319 -3.80 -0.23 -6.64
C ASP A 319 -4.18 -1.54 -7.36
N LYS A 320 -4.82 -1.44 -8.53
CA LYS A 320 -5.12 -2.59 -9.38
C LYS A 320 -3.87 -3.30 -9.86
N PHE A 321 -2.88 -2.57 -10.35
CA PHE A 321 -1.59 -3.12 -10.79
C PHE A 321 -0.88 -3.87 -9.66
N SER A 322 -0.98 -3.38 -8.43
CA SER A 322 -0.41 -4.03 -7.25
C SER A 322 -1.16 -5.31 -6.84
N GLY A 323 -2.35 -5.54 -7.38
CA GLY A 323 -3.18 -6.69 -7.00
C GLY A 323 -4.08 -6.43 -5.80
N CYS A 324 -4.17 -5.17 -5.34
CA CYS A 324 -5.22 -4.76 -4.43
C CYS A 324 -6.59 -4.91 -5.10
N GLY A 325 -7.62 -5.18 -4.34
CA GLY A 325 -9.00 -5.20 -4.81
C GLY A 325 -9.45 -3.84 -5.34
N ASN A 326 -10.76 -3.64 -5.48
CA ASN A 326 -11.31 -2.32 -5.79
C ASN A 326 -11.02 -1.38 -4.62
N THR A 327 -10.39 -0.24 -4.95
CA THR A 327 -10.11 0.81 -3.96
C THR A 327 -11.37 1.62 -3.71
N GLU A 328 -11.85 1.63 -2.47
CA GLU A 328 -12.89 2.54 -2.04
C GLU A 328 -12.25 3.91 -1.77
N LEU A 329 -12.29 4.78 -2.79
CA LEU A 329 -11.62 6.08 -2.73
C LEU A 329 -12.35 7.07 -1.82
N PHE A 330 -13.69 7.06 -1.87
CA PHE A 330 -14.51 8.04 -1.18
C PHE A 330 -14.81 7.59 0.25
N GLN A 331 -14.48 8.46 1.19
CA GLN A 331 -14.82 8.32 2.60
C GLN A 331 -15.80 9.43 2.99
N THR A 332 -16.48 9.26 4.11
CA THR A 332 -17.38 10.28 4.66
C THR A 332 -16.76 10.94 5.89
N GLY A 333 -17.02 12.23 6.05
CA GLY A 333 -16.56 13.00 7.19
C GLY A 333 -17.45 14.21 7.43
N THR A 334 -17.12 14.99 8.46
CA THR A 334 -17.90 16.16 8.90
C THR A 334 -17.12 17.44 8.64
N LEU A 335 -17.75 18.43 8.02
CA LEU A 335 -17.17 19.75 7.85
C LEU A 335 -17.07 20.49 9.21
N VAL A 336 -15.89 20.99 9.56
CA VAL A 336 -15.72 21.84 10.75
C VAL A 336 -16.03 23.31 10.49
N ALA A 337 -16.01 23.75 9.25
CA ALA A 337 -16.31 25.13 8.85
C ALA A 337 -17.21 25.15 7.62
N LYS A 338 -18.01 26.23 7.46
CA LYS A 338 -18.82 26.45 6.25
C LYS A 338 -17.93 26.44 5.00
N LEU A 339 -18.36 25.75 3.97
CA LEU A 339 -17.80 25.85 2.62
C LEU A 339 -18.78 26.65 1.74
N GLU A 340 -18.33 27.80 1.25
CA GLU A 340 -19.05 28.57 0.25
C GLU A 340 -18.77 27.98 -1.13
N SER A 341 -19.77 27.29 -1.68
CA SER A 341 -19.70 26.72 -3.01
C SER A 341 -19.77 27.84 -4.06
N ASP A 342 -18.96 27.73 -5.09
CA ASP A 342 -19.07 28.62 -6.25
C ASP A 342 -20.14 28.17 -7.27
N ARG A 343 -20.99 27.20 -6.88
CA ARG A 343 -22.12 26.66 -7.69
C ARG A 343 -21.69 26.27 -9.11
N ASN A 344 -20.48 25.72 -9.21
CA ASN A 344 -19.94 25.32 -10.52
C ASN A 344 -20.79 24.21 -11.16
N ALA A 345 -20.99 24.28 -12.46
CA ALA A 345 -21.70 23.23 -13.22
C ALA A 345 -20.91 21.90 -13.28
N ARG A 346 -19.67 21.87 -12.82
CA ARG A 346 -18.81 20.69 -12.76
C ARG A 346 -18.62 20.26 -11.31
N GLU A 347 -18.47 18.97 -11.11
CA GLU A 347 -18.06 18.39 -9.82
C GLU A 347 -16.69 18.95 -9.40
N THR A 348 -16.61 19.46 -8.16
CA THR A 348 -15.40 20.12 -7.66
C THR A 348 -14.74 19.27 -6.59
N PHE A 349 -13.43 19.03 -6.76
CA PHE A 349 -12.57 18.42 -5.76
C PHE A 349 -11.75 19.51 -5.07
N TRP A 350 -12.18 19.86 -3.86
CA TRP A 350 -11.69 21.00 -3.10
C TRP A 350 -10.56 20.57 -2.18
N PRO A 351 -9.37 21.20 -2.21
CA PRO A 351 -8.32 20.90 -1.24
C PRO A 351 -8.82 21.09 0.19
N ALA A 352 -8.56 20.12 1.04
CA ALA A 352 -9.00 20.14 2.44
C ALA A 352 -7.94 19.55 3.36
N ARG A 353 -8.03 19.92 4.63
CA ARG A 353 -7.32 19.27 5.72
C ARG A 353 -8.27 18.29 6.41
N PHE A 354 -7.85 17.07 6.53
CA PHE A 354 -8.53 15.99 7.21
C PHE A 354 -7.80 15.66 8.50
N GLU A 355 -8.55 15.54 9.60
CA GLU A 355 -8.06 15.10 10.91
C GLU A 355 -9.04 14.07 11.50
N LEU A 356 -8.50 13.11 12.26
CA LEU A 356 -9.31 12.17 13.03
C LEU A 356 -9.48 12.71 14.44
N ASN A 357 -10.69 13.12 14.79
CA ASN A 357 -11.06 13.58 16.13
C ASN A 357 -12.10 12.62 16.73
N HIS A 358 -11.80 12.00 17.87
CA HIS A 358 -12.67 11.01 18.53
C HIS A 358 -13.21 9.92 17.56
N ARG A 359 -12.41 9.44 16.62
CA ARG A 359 -12.75 8.49 15.55
C ARG A 359 -13.71 9.04 14.47
N GLN A 360 -13.96 10.32 14.46
CA GLN A 360 -14.71 10.98 13.39
C GLN A 360 -13.74 11.73 12.47
N ALA A 361 -13.98 11.62 11.18
CA ALA A 361 -13.24 12.38 10.18
C ALA A 361 -13.76 13.81 10.16
N GLU A 362 -12.91 14.76 10.53
CA GLU A 362 -13.19 16.19 10.46
C GLU A 362 -12.43 16.83 9.30
N LEU A 363 -13.13 17.63 8.49
CA LEU A 363 -12.57 18.27 7.30
C LEU A 363 -12.66 19.79 7.39
N THR A 364 -11.52 20.41 7.17
CA THR A 364 -11.41 21.88 7.03
C THR A 364 -11.11 22.21 5.58
N PRO A 365 -12.04 22.87 4.84
CA PRO A 365 -11.78 23.32 3.49
C PRO A 365 -10.65 24.35 3.46
N LEU A 366 -9.74 24.21 2.49
CA LEU A 366 -8.65 25.17 2.30
C LEU A 366 -9.00 26.20 1.23
N ARG A 367 -8.49 27.41 1.34
CA ARG A 367 -8.61 28.40 0.27
C ARG A 367 -7.71 28.00 -0.89
N TRP A 368 -8.23 28.14 -2.10
CA TRP A 368 -7.48 27.99 -3.34
C TRP A 368 -7.96 29.01 -4.37
N SER A 369 -7.06 29.53 -5.18
CA SER A 369 -7.35 30.60 -6.12
C SER A 369 -7.60 30.08 -7.54
N SER A 370 -6.90 29.03 -7.95
CA SER A 370 -6.96 28.50 -9.32
C SER A 370 -6.46 27.05 -9.37
N SER A 371 -6.63 26.40 -10.52
CA SER A 371 -6.07 25.07 -10.78
C SER A 371 -4.55 24.99 -10.73
N GLY A 372 -3.86 26.14 -10.78
CA GLY A 372 -2.40 26.26 -10.65
C GLY A 372 -1.91 26.49 -9.22
N ASP A 373 -2.82 26.55 -8.23
CA ASP A 373 -2.48 26.86 -6.85
C ASP A 373 -1.75 25.68 -6.19
N LEU A 374 -0.47 25.87 -5.90
CA LEU A 374 0.37 24.92 -5.14
C LEU A 374 0.34 25.20 -3.64
N THR A 375 -0.03 26.41 -3.22
CA THR A 375 0.08 26.79 -1.81
C THR A 375 -0.92 26.03 -0.94
N SER A 376 -2.10 25.78 -1.47
CA SER A 376 -3.12 24.95 -0.82
C SER A 376 -2.66 23.48 -0.63
N LEU A 377 -1.84 22.96 -1.54
CA LEU A 377 -1.33 21.59 -1.45
C LEU A 377 -0.30 21.37 -0.34
N ALA A 378 0.35 22.45 0.14
CA ALA A 378 1.33 22.33 1.22
C ALA A 378 0.74 21.78 2.53
N THR A 379 -0.57 21.97 2.76
CA THR A 379 -1.27 21.54 3.98
C THR A 379 -2.46 20.64 3.69
N ALA A 380 -2.83 20.45 2.42
CA ALA A 380 -3.91 19.54 2.04
C ALA A 380 -3.47 18.09 2.23
N ASN A 381 -4.33 17.30 2.85
CA ASN A 381 -4.20 15.84 2.95
C ASN A 381 -5.50 15.13 2.57
N ALA A 382 -6.46 15.88 2.01
CA ALA A 382 -7.72 15.38 1.49
C ALA A 382 -8.22 16.23 0.32
N LEU A 383 -9.06 15.63 -0.51
CA LEU A 383 -9.86 16.29 -1.55
C LEU A 383 -11.33 16.13 -1.20
N LEU A 384 -11.98 17.22 -0.83
CA LEU A 384 -13.40 17.24 -0.49
C LEU A 384 -14.21 17.30 -1.78
N ARG A 385 -15.21 16.42 -1.89
CA ARG A 385 -16.09 16.31 -3.04
C ARG A 385 -17.28 17.25 -2.92
N VAL A 386 -17.43 18.17 -3.87
CA VAL A 386 -18.61 19.05 -4.00
C VAL A 386 -19.30 18.72 -5.31
N LYS A 387 -20.54 18.24 -5.24
CA LYS A 387 -21.32 17.84 -6.44
C LYS A 387 -21.54 19.01 -7.39
N ALA A 388 -21.72 18.72 -8.67
CA ALA A 388 -22.02 19.72 -9.70
C ALA A 388 -23.28 20.53 -9.32
N GLY A 389 -23.20 21.85 -9.40
CA GLY A 389 -24.28 22.76 -9.01
C GLY A 389 -24.55 22.79 -7.49
N GLY A 390 -23.66 22.17 -6.68
CA GLY A 390 -23.85 22.06 -5.23
C GLY A 390 -23.99 23.39 -4.52
N GLU A 391 -24.86 23.43 -3.53
CA GLU A 391 -25.07 24.60 -2.66
C GLU A 391 -23.94 24.75 -1.63
N ASP A 392 -23.97 25.86 -0.91
CA ASP A 392 -23.11 26.06 0.26
C ASP A 392 -23.29 24.92 1.26
N LEU A 393 -22.19 24.42 1.82
CA LEU A 393 -22.21 23.37 2.83
C LEU A 393 -21.98 23.99 4.21
N ALA A 394 -22.92 23.76 5.12
CA ALA A 394 -22.82 24.28 6.50
C ALA A 394 -21.74 23.52 7.31
N ALA A 395 -21.20 24.17 8.34
CA ALA A 395 -20.46 23.46 9.38
C ALA A 395 -21.36 22.37 9.99
N GLY A 396 -20.79 21.19 10.26
CA GLY A 396 -21.52 20.00 10.71
C GLY A 396 -22.13 19.14 9.57
N ALA A 397 -22.08 19.58 8.31
CA ALA A 397 -22.55 18.77 7.20
C ALA A 397 -21.68 17.54 6.97
N THR A 398 -22.31 16.40 6.67
CA THR A 398 -21.62 15.20 6.21
C THR A 398 -21.24 15.36 4.74
N VAL A 399 -19.98 15.11 4.42
CA VAL A 399 -19.40 15.27 3.08
C VAL A 399 -18.58 14.04 2.70
N GLU A 400 -18.46 13.83 1.38
CA GLU A 400 -17.54 12.85 0.81
C GLU A 400 -16.15 13.47 0.57
N PHE A 401 -15.12 12.70 0.80
CA PHE A 401 -13.75 13.14 0.53
C PHE A 401 -12.85 11.96 0.13
N VAL A 402 -11.72 12.29 -0.50
CA VAL A 402 -10.64 11.35 -0.83
C VAL A 402 -9.43 11.73 0.02
N PRO A 403 -8.94 10.85 0.91
CA PRO A 403 -7.67 11.09 1.60
C PRO A 403 -6.52 10.98 0.60
N THR A 404 -5.55 11.90 0.70
CA THR A 404 -4.41 12.00 -0.23
C THR A 404 -3.07 11.65 0.39
N ASN A 405 -3.02 11.39 1.69
CA ASN A 405 -1.89 10.80 2.38
C ASN A 405 -2.15 9.31 2.56
N PHE A 406 -1.21 8.47 2.14
CA PHE A 406 -1.28 7.01 2.19
C PHE A 406 -0.37 6.47 3.29
#